data_04b891c5196e90f2375013548accc1e5
#
_entry.id   04b891c5196e90f2375013548accc1e5
#
_cell.length_a   1.000
_cell.length_b   1.000
_cell.length_c   1.000
_cell.angle_alpha   90.00
_cell.angle_beta   90.00
_cell.angle_gamma   90.00
#
_symmetry.space_group_name_H-M   'P 1'
#
loop_
_entity.id
_entity.type
_entity.pdbx_description
1 polymer ?
#
loop_
_entity_poly.entity_id
_entity_poly.type
_entity_poly.pdbx_seq_one_letter_code
_entity_poly.pdbx_strand_id
1 'polypeptide(L)'
;MESIISQPTSWIDLNSEMILQDILKLSFIDKVLIFKHSTRCSISFMAKNRIESGFNKPKISKCYLLDLLKNSDLSNNIATNFNIFHESPQVLIIKDGKTIFNASHGDINWEDIP
;
A
#
# COMPACT_ATOMS: atom_id res chain seq x y z
N MET A 1 11.45 -4.98 -26.75
CA MET A 1 10.03 -5.32 -26.60
C MET A 1 9.51 -4.86 -25.27
N GLU A 2 8.47 -4.09 -25.28
CA GLU A 2 7.85 -3.60 -24.06
C GLU A 2 7.15 -4.70 -23.32
N SER A 3 7.22 -4.64 -22.01
CA SER A 3 6.40 -5.50 -21.19
C SER A 3 4.95 -5.06 -21.30
N ILE A 4 4.06 -6.02 -21.49
CA ILE A 4 2.63 -5.74 -21.48
C ILE A 4 2.06 -5.74 -20.07
N ILE A 5 2.86 -6.17 -19.09
CA ILE A 5 2.45 -6.18 -17.69
C ILE A 5 2.76 -4.82 -17.08
N SER A 6 1.74 -4.15 -16.60
CA SER A 6 1.92 -2.88 -15.90
C SER A 6 2.71 -3.10 -14.63
N GLN A 7 3.73 -2.28 -14.43
CA GLN A 7 4.52 -2.29 -13.22
C GLN A 7 4.30 -0.98 -12.48
N PRO A 8 4.25 -1.02 -11.15
CA PRO A 8 4.17 0.23 -10.41
C PRO A 8 5.51 0.93 -10.51
N THR A 9 5.55 2.01 -11.27
CA THR A 9 6.74 2.84 -11.40
C THR A 9 6.68 4.05 -10.49
N SER A 10 5.53 4.29 -9.91
CA SER A 10 5.31 5.41 -9.01
C SER A 10 4.13 5.09 -8.10
N TRP A 11 4.03 5.86 -7.03
CA TRP A 11 2.93 5.75 -6.09
C TRP A 11 1.73 6.54 -6.58
N ILE A 12 0.55 6.02 -6.28
CA ILE A 12 -0.71 6.75 -6.48
C ILE A 12 -1.14 7.26 -5.11
N ASP A 13 -1.42 8.55 -5.00
CA ASP A 13 -1.81 9.12 -3.72
C ASP A 13 -3.18 8.62 -3.29
N LEU A 14 -3.25 8.09 -2.07
CA LEU A 14 -4.50 7.73 -1.41
C LEU A 14 -4.84 8.87 -0.46
N ASN A 15 -5.63 9.82 -0.94
CA ASN A 15 -5.91 11.06 -0.20
C ASN A 15 -7.40 11.40 -0.10
N SER A 16 -8.28 10.46 -0.42
CA SER A 16 -9.72 10.67 -0.30
C SER A 16 -10.46 9.35 -0.15
N GLU A 17 -11.67 9.43 0.39
CA GLU A 17 -12.56 8.27 0.48
C GLU A 17 -12.91 7.74 -0.90
N MET A 18 -13.02 8.61 -1.89
CA MET A 18 -13.34 8.21 -3.26
C MET A 18 -12.26 7.27 -3.80
N ILE A 19 -10.99 7.60 -3.56
CA ILE A 19 -9.88 6.75 -3.99
C ILE A 19 -9.89 5.43 -3.23
N LEU A 20 -10.25 5.46 -1.95
CA LEU A 20 -10.38 4.22 -1.18
C LEU A 20 -11.47 3.32 -1.75
N GLN A 21 -12.59 3.89 -2.20
CA GLN A 21 -13.64 3.11 -2.84
C GLN A 21 -13.17 2.51 -4.16
N ASP A 22 -12.35 3.25 -4.91
CA ASP A 22 -11.74 2.72 -6.14
C ASP A 22 -10.82 1.55 -5.83
N ILE A 23 -10.05 1.63 -4.75
CA ILE A 23 -9.19 0.53 -4.30
C ILE A 23 -10.01 -0.72 -4.00
N LEU A 24 -11.14 -0.55 -3.31
CA LEU A 24 -12.02 -1.68 -3.00
C LEU A 24 -12.54 -2.35 -4.27
N LYS A 25 -12.95 -1.57 -5.26
CA LYS A 25 -13.41 -2.11 -6.54
C LYS A 25 -12.30 -2.84 -7.27
N LEU A 26 -11.11 -2.25 -7.33
CA LEU A 26 -9.95 -2.85 -7.99
C LEU A 26 -9.55 -4.15 -7.31
N SER A 27 -9.72 -4.25 -6.01
CA SER A 27 -9.31 -5.44 -5.25
C SER A 27 -10.07 -6.69 -5.66
N PHE A 28 -11.24 -6.55 -6.28
CA PHE A 28 -12.00 -7.70 -6.80
C PHE A 28 -11.49 -8.16 -8.14
N ILE A 29 -10.61 -7.39 -8.78
CA ILE A 29 -10.01 -7.73 -10.06
C ILE A 29 -8.55 -8.17 -9.86
N ASP A 30 -7.81 -7.47 -8.99
CA ASP A 30 -6.39 -7.71 -8.79
C ASP A 30 -6.00 -7.31 -7.36
N LYS A 31 -4.82 -7.71 -6.94
CA LYS A 31 -4.27 -7.28 -5.65
C LYS A 31 -3.88 -5.81 -5.71
N VAL A 32 -4.12 -5.11 -4.61
CA VAL A 32 -3.77 -3.70 -4.48
C VAL A 32 -2.93 -3.52 -3.23
N LEU A 33 -1.87 -2.74 -3.34
CA LEU A 33 -0.99 -2.44 -2.21
C LEU A 33 -1.30 -1.04 -1.68
N ILE A 34 -1.45 -0.94 -0.36
CA ILE A 34 -1.56 0.34 0.34
C ILE A 34 -0.37 0.45 1.28
N PHE A 35 0.38 1.54 1.19
CA PHE A 35 1.49 1.82 2.09
C PHE A 35 1.19 3.05 2.91
N LYS A 36 1.12 2.88 4.24
CA LYS A 36 0.95 3.98 5.19
C LYS A 36 2.33 4.54 5.52
N HIS A 37 2.53 5.80 5.20
CA HIS A 37 3.84 6.44 5.25
C HIS A 37 3.80 7.70 6.09
N SER A 38 4.81 7.86 6.95
CA SER A 38 5.02 9.10 7.68
C SER A 38 6.24 9.82 7.10
N THR A 39 6.02 11.01 6.55
CA THR A 39 7.09 11.80 5.93
C THR A 39 8.06 12.38 6.95
N ARG A 40 7.78 12.24 8.24
CA ARG A 40 8.68 12.68 9.32
C ARG A 40 9.46 11.55 9.95
N CYS A 41 9.34 10.33 9.43
CA CYS A 41 9.96 9.15 10.02
C CYS A 41 10.96 8.52 9.06
N SER A 42 12.24 8.48 9.44
CA SER A 42 13.28 7.88 8.61
C SER A 42 13.06 6.39 8.41
N ILE A 43 12.50 5.70 9.42
CA ILE A 43 12.18 4.28 9.31
C ILE A 43 11.13 4.06 8.24
N SER A 44 10.18 4.97 8.12
CA SER A 44 9.15 4.90 7.09
C SER A 44 9.75 5.09 5.69
N PHE A 45 10.71 5.98 5.53
CA PHE A 45 11.41 6.15 4.26
C PHE A 45 12.22 4.92 3.89
N MET A 46 12.84 4.28 4.86
CA MET A 46 13.58 3.04 4.62
C MET A 46 12.63 1.93 4.13
N ALA A 47 11.47 1.80 4.76
CA ALA A 47 10.45 0.84 4.33
C ALA A 47 9.96 1.15 2.91
N LYS A 48 9.72 2.42 2.62
CA LYS A 48 9.32 2.88 1.29
C LYS A 48 10.34 2.47 0.24
N ASN A 49 11.61 2.67 0.53
CA ASN A 49 12.69 2.29 -0.38
C ASN A 49 12.74 0.78 -0.62
N ARG A 50 12.50 -0.01 0.42
CA ARG A 50 12.48 -1.47 0.27
C ARG A 50 11.35 -1.92 -0.64
N ILE A 51 10.20 -1.28 -0.58
CA ILE A 51 9.09 -1.60 -1.48
C ILE A 51 9.44 -1.17 -2.90
N GLU A 52 9.95 0.04 -3.07
CA GLU A 52 10.29 0.57 -4.40
C GLU A 52 11.36 -0.25 -5.09
N SER A 53 12.26 -0.85 -4.33
CA SER A 53 13.31 -1.70 -4.92
C SER A 53 12.74 -2.94 -5.61
N GLY A 54 11.49 -3.29 -5.30
CA GLY A 54 10.81 -4.41 -5.94
C GLY A 54 9.93 -4.03 -7.11
N PHE A 55 9.83 -2.75 -7.45
CA PHE A 55 8.94 -2.29 -8.51
C PHE A 55 9.32 -2.82 -9.89
N ASN A 56 10.55 -3.26 -10.07
CA ASN A 56 10.96 -3.90 -11.32
C ASN A 56 10.59 -5.39 -11.39
N LYS A 57 10.01 -5.93 -10.33
CA LYS A 57 9.54 -7.31 -10.28
C LYS A 57 8.02 -7.28 -10.13
N PRO A 58 7.26 -7.45 -11.21
CA PRO A 58 5.82 -7.25 -11.16
C PRO A 58 5.12 -8.30 -10.29
N LYS A 59 4.52 -7.85 -9.22
CA LYS A 59 3.62 -8.64 -8.37
C LYS A 59 2.28 -7.94 -8.28
N ILE A 60 2.32 -6.61 -8.19
CA ILE A 60 1.17 -5.76 -7.95
C ILE A 60 1.31 -4.56 -8.86
N SER A 61 0.28 -4.28 -9.66
CA SER A 61 0.33 -3.18 -10.63
C SER A 61 -0.06 -1.84 -10.04
N LYS A 62 -0.78 -1.83 -8.91
CA LYS A 62 -1.27 -0.60 -8.31
C LYS A 62 -0.79 -0.51 -6.86
N CYS A 63 0.02 0.51 -6.59
CA CYS A 63 0.55 0.78 -5.26
C CYS A 63 0.15 2.18 -4.83
N TYR A 64 -0.57 2.26 -3.72
CA TYR A 64 -1.10 3.51 -3.20
C TYR A 64 -0.33 3.94 -1.97
N LEU A 65 -0.03 5.23 -1.91
CA LEU A 65 0.70 5.83 -0.79
C LEU A 65 -0.26 6.71 0.01
N LEU A 66 -0.36 6.43 1.30
CA LEU A 66 -1.16 7.24 2.21
C LEU A 66 -0.23 7.99 3.14
N ASP A 67 -0.22 9.32 3.03
CA ASP A 67 0.55 10.19 3.91
C ASP A 67 -0.24 10.39 5.20
N LEU A 68 0.26 9.81 6.29
CA LEU A 68 -0.43 9.82 7.57
C LEU A 68 -0.59 11.22 8.15
N LEU A 69 0.36 12.10 7.89
CA LEU A 69 0.31 13.45 8.44
C LEU A 69 -0.79 14.29 7.84
N LYS A 70 -1.16 13.98 6.59
CA LYS A 70 -2.22 14.71 5.88
C LYS A 70 -3.57 14.01 5.95
N ASN A 71 -3.58 12.70 6.16
CA ASN A 71 -4.77 11.88 5.99
C ASN A 71 -4.99 10.92 7.15
N SER A 72 -4.89 11.41 8.39
CA SER A 72 -5.01 10.56 9.56
C SER A 72 -6.40 9.91 9.69
N ASP A 73 -7.45 10.65 9.35
CA ASP A 73 -8.82 10.11 9.42
C ASP A 73 -8.99 8.96 8.44
N LEU A 74 -8.46 9.12 7.24
CA LEU A 74 -8.51 8.07 6.22
C LEU A 74 -7.74 6.84 6.67
N SER A 75 -6.60 7.03 7.31
CA SER A 75 -5.81 5.92 7.85
C SER A 75 -6.59 5.16 8.93
N ASN A 76 -7.30 5.88 9.79
CA ASN A 76 -8.12 5.27 10.83
C ASN A 76 -9.29 4.48 10.22
N ASN A 77 -9.89 5.02 9.17
CA ASN A 77 -10.97 4.33 8.46
C ASN A 77 -10.48 3.03 7.83
N ILE A 78 -9.26 3.03 7.30
CA ILE A 78 -8.66 1.82 6.73
C ILE A 78 -8.47 0.77 7.82
N ALA A 79 -7.95 1.17 8.97
CA ALA A 79 -7.75 0.23 10.08
C ALA A 79 -9.08 -0.42 10.50
N THR A 80 -10.14 0.39 10.59
CA THR A 80 -11.46 -0.10 10.97
C THR A 80 -12.07 -0.99 9.89
N ASN A 81 -12.06 -0.51 8.65
CA ASN A 81 -12.73 -1.22 7.54
C ASN A 81 -12.05 -2.54 7.20
N PHE A 82 -10.73 -2.62 7.35
CA PHE A 82 -9.97 -3.83 7.02
C PHE A 82 -9.60 -4.64 8.26
N ASN A 83 -10.08 -4.23 9.43
CA ASN A 83 -9.92 -4.96 10.68
C ASN A 83 -8.47 -5.27 10.99
N ILE A 84 -7.62 -4.24 10.96
CA ILE A 84 -6.21 -4.33 11.29
C ILE A 84 -5.86 -3.28 12.33
N PHE A 85 -4.82 -3.55 13.11
CA PHE A 85 -4.28 -2.53 14.01
C PHE A 85 -3.49 -1.51 13.19
N HIS A 86 -3.72 -0.24 13.49
CA HIS A 86 -2.97 0.82 12.86
C HIS A 86 -1.51 0.79 13.31
N GLU A 87 -0.61 0.85 12.34
CA GLU A 87 0.83 1.01 12.58
C GLU A 87 1.42 1.88 11.48
N SER A 88 2.63 2.39 11.69
CA SER A 88 3.32 3.22 10.71
C SER A 88 4.83 3.05 10.88
N PRO A 89 5.56 2.71 9.80
CA PRO A 89 5.07 2.38 8.46
C PRO A 89 4.33 1.04 8.45
N GLN A 90 3.37 0.92 7.56
CA GLN A 90 2.60 -0.32 7.43
C GLN A 90 2.19 -0.52 5.98
N VAL A 91 2.32 -1.76 5.49
CA VAL A 91 1.85 -2.14 4.16
C VAL A 91 0.69 -3.11 4.30
N LEU A 92 -0.31 -2.93 3.44
CA LEU A 92 -1.46 -3.83 3.34
C LEU A 92 -1.62 -4.28 1.90
N ILE A 93 -1.98 -5.55 1.74
CA ILE A 93 -2.38 -6.08 0.43
C ILE A 93 -3.87 -6.40 0.51
N ILE A 94 -4.64 -5.77 -0.35
CA ILE A 94 -6.09 -5.90 -0.39
C ILE A 94 -6.47 -6.73 -1.62
N LYS A 95 -7.30 -7.74 -1.41
CA LYS A 95 -7.86 -8.56 -2.47
C LYS A 95 -9.25 -9.00 -2.06
N ASP A 96 -10.18 -8.91 -3.01
CA ASP A 96 -11.59 -9.27 -2.79
C ASP A 96 -12.19 -8.53 -1.59
N GLY A 97 -11.81 -7.26 -1.42
CA GLY A 97 -12.29 -6.40 -0.35
C GLY A 97 -11.72 -6.70 1.03
N LYS A 98 -10.69 -7.53 1.11
CA LYS A 98 -10.11 -7.98 2.37
C LYS A 98 -8.60 -7.78 2.40
N THR A 99 -8.06 -7.59 3.60
CA THR A 99 -6.61 -7.61 3.80
C THR A 99 -6.15 -9.07 3.79
N ILE A 100 -5.33 -9.43 2.81
CA ILE A 100 -4.76 -10.79 2.74
C ILE A 100 -3.34 -10.84 3.30
N PHE A 101 -2.72 -9.69 3.49
CA PHE A 101 -1.36 -9.60 4.03
C PHE A 101 -1.17 -8.19 4.61
N ASN A 102 -0.46 -8.11 5.72
CA ASN A 102 0.01 -6.83 6.23
C ASN A 102 1.34 -7.03 6.96
N ALA A 103 2.15 -5.97 6.98
CA ALA A 103 3.42 -5.96 7.68
C ALA A 103 3.74 -4.54 8.11
N SER A 104 4.56 -4.42 9.15
CA SER A 104 4.88 -3.13 9.75
C SER A 104 6.38 -3.02 10.01
N HIS A 105 6.88 -1.79 10.02
CA HIS A 105 8.26 -1.47 10.42
C HIS A 105 9.29 -2.30 9.65
N GLY A 106 10.18 -2.99 10.35
CA GLY A 106 11.25 -3.77 9.75
C GLY A 106 10.81 -5.01 9.01
N ASP A 107 9.55 -5.41 9.20
CA ASP A 107 9.00 -6.58 8.52
C ASP A 107 8.50 -6.28 7.10
N ILE A 108 8.51 -5.00 6.71
CA ILE A 108 8.08 -4.60 5.37
C ILE A 108 9.17 -4.93 4.38
N ASN A 109 8.89 -5.87 3.48
CA ASN A 109 9.84 -6.33 2.49
C ASN A 109 9.08 -6.82 1.26
N TRP A 110 9.49 -6.35 0.08
CA TRP A 110 8.81 -6.72 -1.18
C TRP A 110 8.78 -8.24 -1.39
N GLU A 111 9.86 -8.93 -0.99
CA GLU A 111 9.96 -10.37 -1.19
C GLU A 111 8.87 -11.15 -0.43
N ASP A 112 8.37 -10.61 0.67
CA ASP A 112 7.36 -11.27 1.49
C ASP A 112 5.94 -10.98 1.02
N ILE A 113 5.76 -10.02 0.12
CA ILE A 113 4.45 -9.64 -0.39
C ILE A 113 3.95 -10.70 -1.38
N PRO A 114 2.74 -11.23 -1.16
CA PRO A 114 2.19 -12.29 -2.00
C PRO A 114 1.85 -11.85 -3.42
#